data_33d1b0e743ffe98edfb8395626f4ceb7
#
_entry.id   33d1b0e743ffe98edfb8395626f4ceb7
#
_cell.length_a   1.000
_cell.length_b   1.000
_cell.length_c   1.000
_cell.angle_alpha   90.00
_cell.angle_beta   90.00
_cell.angle_gamma   90.00
#
_symmetry.space_group_name_H-M   'P 1'
#
loop_
_entity.id
_entity.type
_entity.pdbx_description
1 polymer ?
#
loop_
_entity_poly.entity_id
_entity_poly.type
_entity_poly.pdbx_seq_one_letter_code
_entity_poly.pdbx_strand_id
1 'polypeptide(L)'
;LVGSEMCIRDRDIQAIKQRFEIIGNNPGLNRAIDIATQVAPTDLSVLITGESGVGKEIFPRIIHAYSTRKHAQYIAVNCGAIPEGTIDSELFGHEKGAFTGAVSDRKGYFEVTDGGTIFLDEVGELPLPTQARLLRVLETGEFIRVGSSKVQKTNVRVIAATNLDIPQAVKNGKFREDLYYRLNLSLIHI
;
A
#
# COMPACT_ATOMS: atom_id res chain seq x y z
N LEU A 1 -12.84 -34.08 9.27
CA LEU A 1 -13.04 -32.60 9.40
C LEU A 1 -11.92 -31.82 8.72
N VAL A 2 -10.66 -32.16 8.89
CA VAL A 2 -9.49 -31.49 8.27
C VAL A 2 -9.51 -31.57 6.74
N GLY A 3 -9.99 -32.63 6.14
CA GLY A 3 -10.04 -32.81 4.68
C GLY A 3 -11.09 -31.95 3.96
N SER A 4 -12.18 -31.58 4.63
CA SER A 4 -13.24 -30.76 4.04
C SER A 4 -12.88 -29.27 4.01
N GLU A 5 -12.20 -28.77 5.03
CA GLU A 5 -11.73 -27.37 5.09
C GLU A 5 -10.61 -27.11 4.09
N MET A 6 -9.70 -28.08 3.91
CA MET A 6 -8.63 -28.00 2.91
C MET A 6 -9.18 -28.01 1.47
N CYS A 7 -10.23 -28.79 1.21
CA CYS A 7 -10.88 -28.85 -0.11
C CYS A 7 -11.66 -27.55 -0.45
N ILE A 8 -12.23 -26.88 0.56
CA ILE A 8 -12.93 -25.58 0.39
C ILE A 8 -11.90 -24.49 0.09
N ARG A 9 -10.81 -24.40 0.87
CA ARG A 9 -9.72 -23.45 0.64
C ARG A 9 -9.10 -23.59 -0.75
N ASP A 10 -8.85 -24.82 -1.21
CA ASP A 10 -8.28 -25.04 -2.55
C ASP A 10 -9.21 -24.57 -3.66
N ARG A 11 -10.51 -24.74 -3.52
CA ARG A 11 -11.51 -24.24 -4.48
C ARG A 11 -11.56 -22.71 -4.50
N ASP A 12 -11.47 -22.07 -3.33
CA ASP A 12 -11.45 -20.60 -3.22
C ASP A 12 -10.19 -20.03 -3.87
N ILE A 13 -9.03 -20.63 -3.65
CA ILE A 13 -7.76 -20.20 -4.27
C ILE A 13 -7.84 -20.35 -5.81
N GLN A 14 -8.39 -21.43 -6.33
CA GLN A 14 -8.55 -21.61 -7.77
C GLN A 14 -9.51 -20.58 -8.39
N ALA A 15 -10.62 -20.29 -7.71
CA ALA A 15 -11.56 -19.25 -8.16
C ALA A 15 -10.91 -17.87 -8.20
N ILE A 16 -10.07 -17.53 -7.20
CA ILE A 16 -9.31 -16.28 -7.17
C ILE A 16 -8.29 -16.22 -8.30
N LYS A 17 -7.54 -17.29 -8.51
CA LYS A 17 -6.58 -17.37 -9.62
C LYS A 17 -7.26 -17.15 -10.97
N GLN A 18 -8.41 -17.76 -11.19
CA GLN A 18 -9.17 -17.59 -12.42
C GLN A 18 -9.68 -16.14 -12.57
N ARG A 19 -10.20 -15.54 -11.50
CA ARG A 19 -10.72 -14.17 -11.51
C ARG A 19 -9.64 -13.12 -11.79
N PHE A 20 -8.43 -13.34 -11.28
CA PHE A 20 -7.30 -12.40 -11.39
C PHE A 20 -6.27 -12.82 -12.44
N GLU A 21 -6.57 -13.86 -13.24
CA GLU A 21 -5.70 -14.37 -14.30
C GLU A 21 -4.30 -14.80 -13.81
N ILE A 22 -4.24 -15.37 -12.60
CA ILE A 22 -3.00 -15.80 -11.98
C ILE A 22 -2.64 -17.20 -12.50
N ILE A 23 -1.48 -17.32 -13.15
CA ILE A 23 -0.96 -18.57 -13.66
C ILE A 23 0.09 -19.11 -12.70
N GLY A 24 0.01 -20.39 -12.39
CA GLY A 24 0.99 -21.09 -11.57
C GLY A 24 0.36 -21.82 -10.38
N ASN A 25 1.08 -22.78 -9.86
CA ASN A 25 0.62 -23.63 -8.75
C ASN A 25 1.70 -23.82 -7.68
N ASN A 26 2.57 -22.82 -7.55
CA ASN A 26 3.61 -22.84 -6.54
C ASN A 26 2.97 -22.72 -5.13
N PRO A 27 3.39 -23.55 -4.15
CA PRO A 27 2.89 -23.46 -2.78
C PRO A 27 3.05 -22.08 -2.13
N GLY A 28 4.14 -21.36 -2.44
CA GLY A 28 4.35 -19.99 -1.98
C GLY A 28 3.30 -19.02 -2.50
N LEU A 29 2.97 -19.10 -3.79
CA LEU A 29 1.91 -18.32 -4.41
C LEU A 29 0.54 -18.60 -3.78
N ASN A 30 0.20 -19.86 -3.57
CA ASN A 30 -1.06 -20.25 -2.94
C ASN A 30 -1.16 -19.71 -1.51
N ARG A 31 -0.06 -19.77 -0.74
CA ARG A 31 0.03 -19.22 0.60
C ARG A 31 -0.15 -17.70 0.60
N ALA A 32 0.48 -17.00 -0.34
CA ALA A 32 0.35 -15.54 -0.48
C ALA A 32 -1.10 -15.14 -0.78
N ILE A 33 -1.80 -15.87 -1.66
CA ILE A 33 -3.22 -15.65 -1.96
C ILE A 33 -4.08 -15.91 -0.71
N ASP A 34 -3.82 -16.97 0.02
CA ASP A 34 -4.54 -17.30 1.27
C ASP A 34 -4.38 -16.19 2.30
N ILE A 35 -3.17 -15.70 2.53
CA ILE A 35 -2.92 -14.57 3.44
C ILE A 35 -3.66 -13.31 2.97
N ALA A 36 -3.60 -13.00 1.67
CA ALA A 36 -4.28 -11.85 1.11
C ALA A 36 -5.79 -11.88 1.36
N THR A 37 -6.43 -13.04 1.22
CA THR A 37 -7.85 -13.20 1.50
C THR A 37 -8.19 -13.13 2.98
N GLN A 38 -7.34 -13.66 3.84
CA GLN A 38 -7.53 -13.59 5.30
C GLN A 38 -7.41 -12.17 5.83
N VAL A 39 -6.48 -11.37 5.30
CA VAL A 39 -6.27 -9.99 5.73
C VAL A 39 -7.26 -9.00 5.10
N ALA A 40 -7.87 -9.37 3.97
CA ALA A 40 -8.77 -8.49 3.22
C ALA A 40 -9.92 -7.90 4.06
N PRO A 41 -10.65 -8.66 4.90
CA PRO A 41 -11.75 -8.11 5.70
C PRO A 41 -11.28 -7.17 6.82
N THR A 42 -10.00 -7.14 7.14
CA THR A 42 -9.42 -6.26 8.15
C THR A 42 -9.06 -4.89 7.55
N ASP A 43 -8.83 -3.90 8.42
CA ASP A 43 -8.28 -2.60 8.02
C ASP A 43 -6.76 -2.50 8.26
N LEU A 44 -6.09 -3.62 8.55
CA LEU A 44 -4.65 -3.65 8.78
C LEU A 44 -3.87 -3.20 7.55
N SER A 45 -2.79 -2.48 7.78
CA SER A 45 -1.78 -2.23 6.76
C SER A 45 -1.11 -3.54 6.37
N VAL A 46 -0.80 -3.68 5.09
CA VAL A 46 -0.16 -4.89 4.54
C VAL A 46 1.13 -4.48 3.84
N LEU A 47 2.21 -5.17 4.17
CA LEU A 47 3.48 -5.04 3.46
C LEU A 47 3.70 -6.28 2.59
N ILE A 48 3.91 -6.05 1.30
CA ILE A 48 4.18 -7.10 0.31
C ILE A 48 5.66 -7.02 -0.06
N THR A 49 6.38 -8.11 0.14
CA THR A 49 7.81 -8.19 -0.21
C THR A 49 8.03 -9.24 -1.30
N GLY A 50 8.99 -9.01 -2.15
CA GLY A 50 9.35 -9.92 -3.24
C GLY A 50 10.21 -9.22 -4.29
N GLU A 51 10.80 -10.00 -5.19
CA GLU A 51 11.61 -9.47 -6.28
C GLU A 51 10.80 -8.56 -7.22
N SER A 52 11.49 -7.73 -7.98
CA SER A 52 10.85 -6.91 -9.02
C SER A 52 10.28 -7.80 -10.12
N GLY A 53 9.07 -7.48 -10.59
CA GLY A 53 8.44 -8.20 -11.70
C GLY A 53 7.75 -9.51 -11.34
N VAL A 54 7.68 -9.91 -10.07
CA VAL A 54 7.00 -11.15 -9.65
C VAL A 54 5.47 -11.02 -9.55
N GLY A 55 4.90 -9.89 -9.92
CA GLY A 55 3.44 -9.67 -9.91
C GLY A 55 2.88 -9.21 -8.57
N LYS A 56 3.66 -8.47 -7.78
CA LYS A 56 3.20 -7.94 -6.48
C LYS A 56 1.92 -7.11 -6.56
N GLU A 57 1.69 -6.44 -7.67
CA GLU A 57 0.53 -5.57 -7.92
C GLU A 57 -0.82 -6.29 -7.94
N ILE A 58 -0.82 -7.61 -8.06
CA ILE A 58 -2.06 -8.39 -8.08
C ILE A 58 -2.66 -8.55 -6.67
N PHE A 59 -1.80 -8.66 -5.65
CA PHE A 59 -2.23 -8.90 -4.26
C PHE A 59 -3.02 -7.73 -3.66
N PRO A 60 -2.65 -6.46 -3.84
CA PRO A 60 -3.48 -5.33 -3.41
C PRO A 60 -4.87 -5.32 -4.04
N ARG A 61 -4.98 -5.75 -5.29
CA ARG A 61 -6.27 -5.87 -6.00
C ARG A 61 -7.13 -6.98 -5.39
N ILE A 62 -6.52 -8.14 -5.05
CA ILE A 62 -7.21 -9.21 -4.33
C ILE A 62 -7.69 -8.70 -2.98
N ILE A 63 -6.82 -8.09 -2.18
CA ILE A 63 -7.14 -7.56 -0.87
C ILE A 63 -8.29 -6.56 -0.96
N HIS A 64 -8.24 -5.62 -1.88
CA HIS A 64 -9.30 -4.63 -2.07
C HIS A 64 -10.63 -5.28 -2.47
N ALA A 65 -10.61 -6.20 -3.43
CA ALA A 65 -11.82 -6.87 -3.95
C ALA A 65 -12.55 -7.72 -2.89
N TYR A 66 -11.83 -8.24 -1.90
CA TYR A 66 -12.38 -9.03 -0.79
C TYR A 66 -12.50 -8.26 0.52
N SER A 67 -12.20 -6.95 0.51
CA SER A 67 -12.30 -6.08 1.68
C SER A 67 -13.72 -5.51 1.88
N THR A 68 -13.94 -4.92 3.05
CA THR A 68 -15.13 -4.13 3.33
C THR A 68 -15.21 -2.87 2.47
N ARG A 69 -14.08 -2.44 1.88
CA ARG A 69 -13.94 -1.24 1.02
C ARG A 69 -14.00 -1.56 -0.48
N LYS A 70 -14.46 -2.74 -0.87
CA LYS A 70 -14.44 -3.22 -2.28
C LYS A 70 -15.19 -2.35 -3.28
N HIS A 71 -16.12 -1.53 -2.82
CA HIS A 71 -16.89 -0.57 -3.64
C HIS A 71 -16.37 0.87 -3.54
N ALA A 72 -15.39 1.11 -2.67
CA ALA A 72 -14.73 2.40 -2.55
C ALA A 72 -13.57 2.53 -3.56
N GLN A 73 -12.96 3.69 -3.61
CA GLN A 73 -11.88 3.96 -4.56
C GLN A 73 -10.63 3.15 -4.24
N TYR A 74 -9.98 2.66 -5.29
CA TYR A 74 -8.67 2.03 -5.25
C TYR A 74 -7.72 2.80 -6.17
N ILE A 75 -6.59 3.23 -5.64
CA ILE A 75 -5.53 3.89 -6.41
C ILE A 75 -4.20 3.18 -6.16
N ALA A 76 -3.48 2.89 -7.23
CA ALA A 76 -2.11 2.38 -7.20
C ALA A 76 -1.14 3.50 -7.57
N VAL A 77 -0.10 3.68 -6.75
CA VAL A 77 0.94 4.69 -6.93
C VAL A 77 2.29 4.00 -6.91
N ASN A 78 3.11 4.21 -7.96
CA ASN A 78 4.50 3.78 -7.95
C ASN A 78 5.38 4.92 -7.42
N CYS A 79 5.86 4.77 -6.18
CA CYS A 79 6.67 5.77 -5.51
C CYS A 79 8.05 5.97 -6.17
N GLY A 80 8.60 4.92 -6.78
CA GLY A 80 9.88 5.01 -7.49
C GLY A 80 9.80 5.74 -8.84
N ALA A 81 8.60 5.83 -9.43
CA ALA A 81 8.36 6.53 -10.69
C ALA A 81 8.09 8.04 -10.53
N ILE A 82 7.84 8.50 -9.31
CA ILE A 82 7.57 9.91 -9.02
C ILE A 82 8.86 10.59 -8.53
N PRO A 83 9.28 11.71 -9.15
CA PRO A 83 10.45 12.46 -8.68
C PRO A 83 10.35 12.88 -7.22
N GLU A 84 11.47 12.85 -6.50
CA GLU A 84 11.54 13.27 -5.08
C GLU A 84 10.98 14.67 -4.85
N GLY A 85 11.23 15.60 -5.79
CA GLY A 85 10.75 16.99 -5.69
C GLY A 85 9.24 17.16 -5.80
N THR A 86 8.50 16.16 -6.26
CA THR A 86 7.04 16.21 -6.48
C THR A 86 6.27 15.16 -5.69
N ILE A 87 6.93 14.20 -5.06
CA ILE A 87 6.27 13.07 -4.38
C ILE A 87 5.33 13.54 -3.27
N ASP A 88 5.72 14.53 -2.46
CA ASP A 88 4.89 15.06 -1.38
C ASP A 88 3.63 15.74 -1.93
N SER A 89 3.76 16.50 -3.01
CA SER A 89 2.63 17.16 -3.67
C SER A 89 1.66 16.15 -4.30
N GLU A 90 2.19 15.08 -4.89
CA GLU A 90 1.36 14.00 -5.47
C GLU A 90 0.60 13.23 -4.38
N LEU A 91 1.27 12.87 -3.30
CA LEU A 91 0.66 12.09 -2.21
C LEU A 91 -0.28 12.92 -1.34
N PHE A 92 0.14 14.12 -0.91
CA PHE A 92 -0.55 14.91 0.11
C PHE A 92 -1.27 16.14 -0.44
N GLY A 93 -1.02 16.49 -1.71
CA GLY A 93 -1.56 17.70 -2.31
C GLY A 93 -0.76 18.96 -1.98
N HIS A 94 -1.13 20.07 -2.58
CA HIS A 94 -0.52 21.36 -2.34
C HIS A 94 -1.54 22.49 -2.39
N GLU A 95 -1.20 23.60 -1.73
CA GLU A 95 -1.91 24.86 -1.85
C GLU A 95 -1.27 25.76 -2.91
N LYS A 96 -2.06 26.65 -3.47
CA LYS A 96 -1.58 27.68 -4.40
C LYS A 96 -0.41 28.44 -3.80
N GLY A 97 0.67 28.57 -4.56
CA GLY A 97 1.87 29.29 -4.11
C GLY A 97 2.83 28.47 -3.25
N ALA A 98 2.56 27.18 -3.02
CA ALA A 98 3.42 26.30 -2.20
C ALA A 98 4.86 26.16 -2.76
N PHE A 99 4.99 26.26 -4.09
CA PHE A 99 6.27 26.21 -4.81
C PHE A 99 6.12 26.88 -6.17
N THR A 100 7.24 27.10 -6.86
CA THR A 100 7.23 27.69 -8.22
C THR A 100 6.44 26.78 -9.17
N GLY A 101 5.34 27.31 -9.73
CA GLY A 101 4.44 26.57 -10.62
C GLY A 101 3.17 26.05 -9.94
N ALA A 102 3.02 26.20 -8.63
CA ALA A 102 1.77 25.90 -7.91
C ALA A 102 0.72 27.01 -8.14
N VAL A 103 0.11 27.01 -9.31
CA VAL A 103 -0.84 28.05 -9.75
C VAL A 103 -2.24 27.90 -9.15
N SER A 104 -2.56 26.73 -8.59
CA SER A 104 -3.85 26.41 -7.96
C SER A 104 -3.66 25.38 -6.86
N ASP A 105 -4.67 25.23 -6.00
CA ASP A 105 -4.74 24.12 -5.05
C ASP A 105 -4.91 22.79 -5.77
N ARG A 106 -4.24 21.75 -5.28
CA ARG A 106 -4.39 20.39 -5.81
C ARG A 106 -4.56 19.38 -4.68
N LYS A 107 -5.55 18.51 -4.83
CA LYS A 107 -5.72 17.35 -3.94
C LYS A 107 -4.68 16.29 -4.24
N GLY A 108 -4.09 15.71 -3.19
CA GLY A 108 -3.21 14.56 -3.30
C GLY A 108 -3.96 13.24 -3.25
N TYR A 109 -3.22 12.15 -3.46
CA TYR A 109 -3.80 10.81 -3.48
C TYR A 109 -4.50 10.43 -2.16
N PHE A 110 -4.00 10.86 -1.01
CA PHE A 110 -4.62 10.56 0.29
C PHE A 110 -5.98 11.26 0.49
N GLU A 111 -6.21 12.40 -0.14
CA GLU A 111 -7.54 13.01 -0.16
C GLU A 111 -8.49 12.30 -1.12
N VAL A 112 -8.00 12.00 -2.33
CA VAL A 112 -8.81 11.37 -3.38
C VAL A 112 -9.25 9.97 -3.01
N THR A 113 -8.41 9.22 -2.27
CA THR A 113 -8.71 7.85 -1.82
C THR A 113 -9.37 7.77 -0.45
N ASP A 114 -9.78 8.88 0.13
CA ASP A 114 -10.45 8.86 1.44
C ASP A 114 -11.64 7.88 1.45
N GLY A 115 -11.69 7.03 2.46
CA GLY A 115 -12.65 5.93 2.57
C GLY A 115 -12.29 4.66 1.76
N GLY A 116 -11.28 4.73 0.90
CA GLY A 116 -10.86 3.65 0.00
C GLY A 116 -9.53 2.99 0.39
N THR A 117 -8.83 2.51 -0.63
CA THR A 117 -7.54 1.81 -0.50
C THR A 117 -6.50 2.43 -1.42
N ILE A 118 -5.32 2.72 -0.87
CA ILE A 118 -4.15 3.14 -1.64
C ILE A 118 -3.11 2.02 -1.64
N PHE A 119 -2.58 1.73 -2.81
CA PHE A 119 -1.44 0.84 -2.98
C PHE A 119 -0.19 1.66 -3.31
N LEU A 120 0.83 1.56 -2.45
CA LEU A 120 2.11 2.23 -2.61
C LEU A 120 3.16 1.20 -3.04
N ASP A 121 3.42 1.13 -4.35
CA ASP A 121 4.49 0.29 -4.87
C ASP A 121 5.85 0.98 -4.70
N GLU A 122 6.89 0.19 -4.54
CA GLU A 122 8.27 0.68 -4.31
C GLU A 122 8.34 1.68 -3.13
N VAL A 123 7.66 1.37 -2.04
CA VAL A 123 7.60 2.23 -0.85
C VAL A 123 8.98 2.51 -0.24
N GLY A 124 9.94 1.62 -0.46
CA GLY A 124 11.34 1.80 -0.05
C GLY A 124 12.06 2.96 -0.72
N GLU A 125 11.54 3.45 -1.85
CA GLU A 125 12.11 4.60 -2.58
C GLU A 125 11.64 5.96 -2.05
N LEU A 126 10.73 5.99 -1.09
CA LEU A 126 10.26 7.24 -0.49
C LEU A 126 11.39 7.97 0.24
N PRO A 127 11.54 9.29 0.05
CA PRO A 127 12.44 10.10 0.87
C PRO A 127 12.08 10.04 2.36
N LEU A 128 13.06 10.16 3.25
CA LEU A 128 12.82 10.11 4.70
C LEU A 128 11.77 11.11 5.21
N PRO A 129 11.72 12.38 4.73
CA PRO A 129 10.66 13.31 5.12
C PRO A 129 9.26 12.83 4.70
N THR A 130 9.14 12.22 3.53
CA THR A 130 7.88 11.65 3.02
C THR A 130 7.47 10.43 3.84
N GLN A 131 8.42 9.60 4.24
CA GLN A 131 8.18 8.46 5.15
C GLN A 131 7.59 8.93 6.49
N ALA A 132 8.08 10.03 7.06
CA ALA A 132 7.54 10.60 8.29
C ALA A 132 6.08 11.07 8.13
N ARG A 133 5.74 11.65 6.99
CA ARG A 133 4.37 12.06 6.65
C ARG A 133 3.44 10.85 6.47
N LEU A 134 3.93 9.80 5.80
CA LEU A 134 3.19 8.55 5.65
C LEU A 134 2.92 7.89 7.01
N LEU A 135 3.91 7.86 7.89
CA LEU A 135 3.74 7.34 9.25
C LEU A 135 2.61 8.05 9.99
N ARG A 136 2.53 9.38 9.89
CA ARG A 136 1.46 10.16 10.51
C ARG A 136 0.08 9.77 9.97
N VAL A 137 -0.05 9.55 8.67
CA VAL A 137 -1.30 9.04 8.07
C VAL A 137 -1.67 7.68 8.65
N LEU A 138 -0.70 6.76 8.79
CA LEU A 138 -0.93 5.42 9.33
C LEU A 138 -1.30 5.41 10.82
N GLU A 139 -0.73 6.32 11.60
CA GLU A 139 -0.95 6.39 13.06
C GLU A 139 -2.24 7.15 13.41
N THR A 140 -2.48 8.29 12.80
CA THR A 140 -3.54 9.22 13.20
C THR A 140 -4.57 9.52 12.11
N GLY A 141 -4.33 9.07 10.88
CA GLY A 141 -5.15 9.45 9.72
C GLY A 141 -5.02 10.92 9.33
N GLU A 142 -3.94 11.58 9.74
CA GLU A 142 -3.74 13.00 9.52
C GLU A 142 -2.60 13.29 8.56
N PHE A 143 -2.75 14.32 7.76
CA PHE A 143 -1.72 14.86 6.88
C PHE A 143 -1.89 16.36 6.67
N ILE A 144 -0.87 17.00 6.11
CA ILE A 144 -0.87 18.43 5.78
C ILE A 144 -0.45 18.57 4.32
N ARG A 145 -1.17 19.38 3.54
CA ARG A 145 -0.77 19.73 2.17
C ARG A 145 0.55 20.49 2.15
N VAL A 146 1.30 20.39 1.08
CA VAL A 146 2.50 21.19 0.86
C VAL A 146 2.11 22.67 0.81
N GLY A 147 2.82 23.50 1.59
CA GLY A 147 2.54 24.93 1.71
C GLY A 147 1.41 25.31 2.69
N SER A 148 0.81 24.32 3.36
CA SER A 148 -0.26 24.53 4.35
C SER A 148 0.20 24.22 5.76
N SER A 149 -0.46 24.81 6.74
CA SER A 149 -0.39 24.43 8.15
C SER A 149 -1.66 23.72 8.63
N LYS A 150 -2.67 23.60 7.74
CA LYS A 150 -3.97 23.02 8.09
C LYS A 150 -3.92 21.51 8.07
N VAL A 151 -4.29 20.88 9.19
CA VAL A 151 -4.41 19.42 9.30
C VAL A 151 -5.63 18.94 8.54
N GLN A 152 -5.42 17.97 7.67
CA GLN A 152 -6.45 17.22 6.95
C GLN A 152 -6.58 15.82 7.57
N LYS A 153 -7.75 15.20 7.43
CA LYS A 153 -8.00 13.84 7.88
C LYS A 153 -8.33 12.92 6.70
N THR A 154 -7.90 11.70 6.78
CA THR A 154 -8.22 10.65 5.81
C THR A 154 -8.43 9.32 6.53
N ASN A 155 -9.38 8.52 6.02
CA ASN A 155 -9.60 7.15 6.45
C ASN A 155 -9.30 6.21 5.27
N VAL A 156 -8.02 6.05 4.97
CA VAL A 156 -7.55 5.22 3.86
C VAL A 156 -6.86 3.97 4.39
N ARG A 157 -7.11 2.84 3.73
CA ARG A 157 -6.32 1.62 3.93
C ARG A 157 -5.06 1.69 3.08
N VAL A 158 -3.91 1.44 3.69
CA VAL A 158 -2.61 1.44 3.01
C VAL A 158 -2.12 0.01 2.80
N ILE A 159 -1.80 -0.32 1.57
CA ILE A 159 -1.08 -1.53 1.19
C ILE A 159 0.22 -1.06 0.52
N ALA A 160 1.36 -1.56 0.99
CA ALA A 160 2.67 -1.18 0.47
C ALA A 160 3.39 -2.39 -0.11
N ALA A 161 4.21 -2.18 -1.12
CA ALA A 161 5.09 -3.19 -1.68
C ALA A 161 6.51 -2.67 -1.84
N THR A 162 7.48 -3.57 -1.72
CA THR A 162 8.89 -3.28 -1.92
C THR A 162 9.66 -4.52 -2.36
N ASN A 163 10.71 -4.32 -3.13
CA ASN A 163 11.73 -5.33 -3.43
C ASN A 163 12.99 -5.18 -2.57
N LEU A 164 13.05 -4.14 -1.72
CA LEU A 164 14.19 -3.89 -0.85
C LEU A 164 14.16 -4.76 0.41
N ASP A 165 15.33 -5.09 0.90
CA ASP A 165 15.52 -5.59 2.26
C ASP A 165 15.34 -4.40 3.23
N ILE A 166 14.13 -4.24 3.75
CA ILE A 166 13.80 -3.12 4.63
C ILE A 166 14.61 -3.13 5.92
N PRO A 167 14.82 -4.26 6.64
CA PRO A 167 15.73 -4.29 7.78
C PRO A 167 17.13 -3.76 7.48
N GLN A 168 17.68 -4.09 6.31
CA GLN A 168 18.98 -3.55 5.88
C GLN A 168 18.89 -2.06 5.55
N ALA A 169 17.81 -1.61 4.90
CA ALA A 169 17.58 -0.19 4.62
C ALA A 169 17.44 0.64 5.91
N VAL A 170 16.82 0.09 6.96
CA VAL A 170 16.76 0.71 8.29
C VAL A 170 18.16 0.86 8.89
N LYS A 171 19.00 -0.19 8.84
CA LYS A 171 20.41 -0.12 9.30
C LYS A 171 21.22 0.92 8.56
N ASN A 172 20.96 1.09 7.27
CA ASN A 172 21.65 2.06 6.42
C ASN A 172 21.09 3.49 6.55
N GLY A 173 20.10 3.72 7.40
CA GLY A 173 19.47 5.02 7.59
C GLY A 173 18.63 5.52 6.40
N LYS A 174 18.23 4.62 5.49
CA LYS A 174 17.41 4.94 4.30
C LYS A 174 15.91 4.73 4.51
N PHE A 175 15.55 3.94 5.51
CA PHE A 175 14.16 3.67 5.86
C PHE A 175 13.95 3.81 7.38
N ARG A 176 12.83 4.41 7.76
CA ARG A 176 12.49 4.61 9.18
C ARG A 176 12.02 3.30 9.79
N GLU A 177 12.58 2.96 10.93
CA GLU A 177 12.22 1.76 11.70
C GLU A 177 10.75 1.80 12.17
N ASP A 178 10.29 2.95 12.65
CA ASP A 178 8.91 3.17 13.10
C ASP A 178 7.89 2.96 11.96
N LEU A 179 8.20 3.43 10.76
CA LEU A 179 7.37 3.20 9.58
C LEU A 179 7.34 1.72 9.20
N TYR A 180 8.47 1.03 9.25
CA TYR A 180 8.54 -0.40 8.97
C TYR A 180 7.60 -1.19 9.88
N TYR A 181 7.66 -0.98 11.19
CA TYR A 181 6.78 -1.68 12.12
C TYR A 181 5.31 -1.34 11.92
N ARG A 182 5.00 -0.11 11.52
CA ARG A 182 3.61 0.30 11.27
C ARG A 182 3.04 -0.25 9.96
N LEU A 183 3.85 -0.42 8.92
CA LEU A 183 3.45 -1.06 7.66
C LEU A 183 3.34 -2.58 7.81
N ASN A 184 4.23 -3.20 8.58
CA ASN A 184 4.37 -4.64 8.72
C ASN A 184 3.39 -5.23 9.76
N LEU A 185 2.13 -4.79 9.77
CA LEU A 185 1.08 -5.39 10.60
C LEU A 185 0.59 -6.72 10.01
N SER A 186 0.68 -6.87 8.70
CA SER A 186 0.55 -8.14 7.99
C SER A 186 1.59 -8.20 6.87
N LEU A 187 2.30 -9.32 6.76
CA LEU A 187 3.36 -9.54 5.79
C LEU A 187 2.94 -10.59 4.76
N ILE A 188 3.05 -10.25 3.49
CA ILE A 188 2.96 -11.17 2.36
C ILE A 188 4.31 -11.22 1.68
N HIS A 189 4.92 -12.38 1.65
CA HIS A 189 6.17 -12.63 0.93
C HIS A 189 5.91 -13.47 -0.32
N ILE A 190 6.46 -13.02 -1.47
CA ILE A 190 6.25 -13.65 -2.78
C ILE A 190 7.60 -14.01 -3.38
#